data_1dd90a7602ac61afe40e739fba7e448f
#
_entry.id   1dd90a7602ac61afe40e739fba7e448f
#
_cell.length_a   1.000
_cell.length_b   1.000
_cell.length_c   1.000
_cell.angle_alpha   90.00
_cell.angle_beta   90.00
_cell.angle_gamma   90.00
#
_symmetry.space_group_name_H-M   'P 1'
#
loop_
_entity.id
_entity.type
_entity.pdbx_description
1 polymer ?
#
loop_
_entity_poly.entity_id
_entity_poly.type
_entity_poly.pdbx_seq_one_letter_code
_entity_poly.pdbx_strand_id
1 'polypeptide(L)'
;MKRILYILVCALLVAAAAVVTMACGGDSGTKTPVEVKNQGEWTIASPDGTIVTALTFDADNKIYYTVKKGDAEVVKKSELGFDIEEEDFNLIAVSGVKNKRVRGSYDNISGKSSTVEYDCNETTVTFKAWKFYLDVTVRSYDDGYAFRYGIRALDGSSGTMTVNSEKTQFALPDNTNMWVEEYVSINPKKGNFFAYEVPYDRRSAKGLNSDQYLAMPMLYRVSGTDVYSMVTESGLIGSGFYGSYLKVPEGMDGSSVLQTVHTPAGAMLDDNKIEYPFTSPWRVGITGDMKTVQESELVEKVYDDAEYWKPDDYDTLSDEEKKIYDYDWVENGIVAWSWLTYNGTRPQTDYSLHREYVDLAANMGWKYVLLDGGWNAGLRDVDFKAFMDYANNAGVKVIVWCNALTDFGNGNPVILKSKLQKWASFGVAGIKIDFFDGQNANNPSHQGEDSETIKWYETIYRETAKLKMIVNCHGANKPTGERRIYPNVTNREGIMGNEFKTIDAATTVNELFTRAVVGPSDFTPVVIPY
;
A
#
# COMPACT_ATOMS: atom_id res chain seq x y z
N MET A 1 29.04 28.13 15.05
CA MET A 1 29.06 28.35 16.51
C MET A 1 27.87 27.75 17.24
N LYS A 2 26.62 27.80 16.72
CA LYS A 2 25.46 27.18 17.41
C LYS A 2 25.51 25.63 17.45
N ARG A 3 26.05 24.94 16.43
CA ARG A 3 26.17 23.47 16.41
C ARG A 3 27.20 22.90 17.40
N ILE A 4 28.27 23.61 17.66
CA ILE A 4 29.30 23.17 18.63
C ILE A 4 28.81 23.28 20.08
N LEU A 5 27.92 24.23 20.33
CA LEU A 5 27.34 24.41 21.67
C LEU A 5 26.33 23.29 22.01
N TYR A 6 25.60 22.75 20.99
CA TYR A 6 24.68 21.66 21.20
C TYR A 6 25.36 20.33 21.56
N ILE A 7 26.49 20.02 20.90
CA ILE A 7 27.25 18.79 21.19
C ILE A 7 27.81 18.82 22.65
N LEU A 8 28.23 19.98 23.14
CA LEU A 8 28.72 20.13 24.51
C LEU A 8 27.60 20.03 25.55
N VAL A 9 26.39 20.50 25.23
CA VAL A 9 25.23 20.42 26.14
C VAL A 9 24.70 19.00 26.23
N CYS A 10 24.66 18.25 25.12
CA CYS A 10 24.24 16.85 25.12
C CYS A 10 25.25 15.95 25.88
N ALA A 11 26.54 16.18 25.71
CA ALA A 11 27.57 15.46 26.47
C ALA A 11 27.52 15.75 28.00
N LEU A 12 27.15 16.97 28.39
CA LEU A 12 26.98 17.35 29.79
C LEU A 12 25.68 16.81 30.42
N LEU A 13 24.62 16.64 29.66
CA LEU A 13 23.35 16.06 30.14
C LEU A 13 23.46 14.55 30.39
N VAL A 14 24.25 13.83 29.59
CA VAL A 14 24.53 12.41 29.84
C VAL A 14 25.41 12.19 31.07
N ALA A 15 26.32 13.15 31.38
CA ALA A 15 27.15 13.11 32.60
C ALA A 15 26.38 13.59 33.86
N ALA A 16 25.36 14.43 33.71
CA ALA A 16 24.60 14.95 34.86
C ALA A 16 23.52 13.97 35.39
N ALA A 17 23.10 12.99 34.61
CA ALA A 17 22.18 11.95 35.07
C ALA A 17 22.83 10.91 36.01
N ALA A 18 24.16 10.96 36.18
CA ALA A 18 24.92 10.04 37.06
C ALA A 18 25.19 10.58 38.48
N VAL A 19 24.76 11.80 38.83
CA VAL A 19 25.19 12.45 40.12
C VAL A 19 24.03 12.93 41.00
N VAL A 20 22.77 12.56 40.74
CA VAL A 20 21.67 12.90 41.65
C VAL A 20 21.05 11.66 42.25
N THR A 21 21.81 10.97 43.12
CA THR A 21 21.24 10.10 44.16
C THR A 21 22.14 10.11 45.39
N MET A 22 22.08 11.17 46.18
CA MET A 22 22.40 11.09 47.61
C MET A 22 21.57 12.13 48.37
N ALA A 23 20.61 11.63 49.08
CA ALA A 23 20.05 12.05 50.36
C ALA A 23 18.51 11.98 50.37
N CYS A 24 17.98 10.88 50.82
CA CYS A 24 16.99 10.78 51.90
C CYS A 24 16.69 9.31 52.14
N GLY A 25 16.95 8.84 53.33
CA GLY A 25 16.92 7.43 53.70
C GLY A 25 15.51 6.89 53.87
N GLY A 26 15.44 5.54 53.70
CA GLY A 26 14.29 4.74 54.08
C GLY A 26 14.01 3.63 53.08
N ASP A 27 14.50 2.46 53.44
CA ASP A 27 14.09 1.12 53.05
C ASP A 27 14.72 0.47 51.82
N SER A 28 15.28 -0.70 52.09
CA SER A 28 16.16 -1.51 51.26
C SER A 28 15.44 -2.25 50.17
N GLY A 29 15.61 -1.80 48.97
CA GLY A 29 15.41 -2.53 47.73
C GLY A 29 16.37 -1.97 46.69
N THR A 30 17.52 -2.62 46.50
CA THR A 30 18.52 -2.24 45.49
C THR A 30 17.90 -2.34 44.09
N LYS A 31 17.34 -1.24 43.60
CA LYS A 31 17.11 -1.06 42.18
C LYS A 31 18.46 -0.80 41.53
N THR A 32 18.98 -1.81 40.84
CA THR A 32 20.16 -1.65 39.99
C THR A 32 19.84 -0.54 38.97
N PRO A 33 20.71 0.45 38.75
CA PRO A 33 20.52 1.44 37.70
C PRO A 33 20.43 0.69 36.36
N VAL A 34 19.38 0.94 35.59
CA VAL A 34 19.31 0.47 34.23
C VAL A 34 20.41 1.15 33.45
N GLU A 35 21.46 0.39 33.13
CA GLU A 35 22.54 0.86 32.26
C GLU A 35 21.92 1.20 30.92
N VAL A 36 21.95 2.47 30.52
CA VAL A 36 21.48 2.90 29.18
C VAL A 36 22.51 2.37 28.20
N LYS A 37 22.22 1.19 27.62
CA LYS A 37 23.02 0.64 26.54
C LYS A 37 22.79 1.48 25.30
N ASN A 38 23.83 2.17 24.84
CA ASN A 38 23.84 2.89 23.57
C ASN A 38 24.00 1.96 22.36
N GLN A 39 23.80 0.67 22.54
CA GLN A 39 23.89 -0.37 21.51
C GLN A 39 22.93 -1.49 21.86
N GLY A 40 22.37 -2.15 20.86
CA GLY A 40 21.48 -3.29 21.06
C GLY A 40 21.28 -4.11 19.80
N GLU A 41 20.98 -5.37 20.02
CA GLU A 41 20.54 -6.29 18.98
C GLU A 41 19.31 -7.06 19.48
N TRP A 42 18.29 -7.15 18.66
CA TRP A 42 17.03 -7.81 18.96
C TRP A 42 16.70 -8.78 17.82
N THR A 43 16.59 -10.04 18.15
CA THR A 43 16.25 -11.11 17.21
C THR A 43 14.77 -11.43 17.32
N ILE A 44 14.06 -11.35 16.21
CA ILE A 44 12.64 -11.63 16.07
C ILE A 44 12.48 -12.81 15.12
N ALA A 45 12.28 -14.02 15.67
CA ALA A 45 12.03 -15.22 14.89
C ALA A 45 10.54 -15.34 14.55
N SER A 46 10.22 -15.94 13.40
CA SER A 46 8.86 -16.39 13.09
C SER A 46 8.37 -17.44 14.09
N PRO A 47 7.06 -17.72 14.18
CA PRO A 47 6.52 -18.77 15.04
C PRO A 47 7.16 -20.13 14.85
N ASP A 48 7.46 -20.52 13.61
CA ASP A 48 8.14 -21.77 13.24
C ASP A 48 9.68 -21.68 13.35
N GLY A 49 10.22 -20.49 13.61
CA GLY A 49 11.66 -20.22 13.74
C GLY A 49 12.43 -20.19 12.43
N THR A 50 11.78 -20.32 11.27
CA THR A 50 12.48 -20.40 9.96
C THR A 50 12.87 -19.03 9.40
N ILE A 51 12.11 -17.98 9.71
CA ILE A 51 12.43 -16.60 9.34
C ILE A 51 12.91 -15.85 10.58
N VAL A 52 14.06 -15.22 10.47
CA VAL A 52 14.67 -14.47 11.56
C VAL A 52 15.00 -13.05 11.08
N THR A 53 14.34 -12.07 11.67
CA THR A 53 14.67 -10.64 11.50
C THR A 53 15.50 -10.19 12.70
N ALA A 54 16.67 -9.61 12.46
CA ALA A 54 17.48 -9.00 13.52
C ALA A 54 17.48 -7.48 13.33
N LEU A 55 17.13 -6.75 14.39
CA LEU A 55 17.22 -5.29 14.47
C LEU A 55 18.45 -4.92 15.28
N THR A 56 19.30 -4.06 14.76
CA THR A 56 20.56 -3.66 15.41
C THR A 56 20.61 -2.13 15.54
N PHE A 57 21.03 -1.66 16.70
CA PHE A 57 21.38 -0.26 16.95
C PHE A 57 22.86 -0.20 17.30
N ASP A 58 23.66 0.49 16.49
CA ASP A 58 25.12 0.46 16.60
C ASP A 58 25.71 1.66 17.35
N ALA A 59 27.05 1.67 17.44
CA ALA A 59 27.80 2.71 18.14
C ALA A 59 27.72 4.09 17.48
N ASP A 60 27.38 4.14 16.18
CA ASP A 60 27.23 5.37 15.42
C ASP A 60 25.80 5.92 15.45
N ASN A 61 24.97 5.37 16.36
CA ASN A 61 23.54 5.67 16.50
C ASN A 61 22.73 5.42 15.23
N LYS A 62 23.09 4.35 14.50
CA LYS A 62 22.38 3.90 13.31
C LYS A 62 21.54 2.68 13.62
N ILE A 63 20.35 2.64 13.04
CA ILE A 63 19.44 1.51 13.12
C ILE A 63 19.57 0.69 11.84
N TYR A 64 19.76 -0.62 11.97
CA TYR A 64 19.84 -1.55 10.85
C TYR A 64 18.98 -2.76 11.10
N TYR A 65 18.65 -3.46 10.02
CA TYR A 65 18.05 -4.79 10.11
C TYR A 65 18.69 -5.75 9.11
N THR A 66 18.54 -7.05 9.40
CA THR A 66 18.83 -8.17 8.50
C THR A 66 17.70 -9.15 8.52
N VAL A 67 17.54 -9.94 7.46
CA VAL A 67 16.54 -11.01 7.40
C VAL A 67 17.19 -12.29 6.87
N LYS A 68 16.93 -13.42 7.54
CA LYS A 68 17.33 -14.75 7.10
C LYS A 68 16.13 -15.69 7.04
N LYS A 69 16.16 -16.67 6.11
CA LYS A 69 15.27 -17.83 6.10
C LYS A 69 16.12 -19.09 6.11
N GLY A 70 16.15 -19.78 7.26
CA GLY A 70 17.16 -20.81 7.52
C GLY A 70 18.56 -20.22 7.37
N ASP A 71 19.40 -20.84 6.53
CA ASP A 71 20.77 -20.36 6.24
C ASP A 71 20.82 -19.30 5.14
N ALA A 72 19.72 -19.06 4.41
CA ALA A 72 19.67 -18.08 3.32
C ALA A 72 19.59 -16.65 3.88
N GLU A 73 20.55 -15.80 3.52
CA GLU A 73 20.50 -14.37 3.79
C GLU A 73 19.51 -13.75 2.79
N VAL A 74 18.35 -13.29 3.28
CA VAL A 74 17.28 -12.70 2.45
C VAL A 74 17.52 -11.21 2.26
N VAL A 75 17.77 -10.49 3.36
CA VAL A 75 18.14 -9.08 3.36
C VAL A 75 19.43 -8.92 4.15
N LYS A 76 20.45 -8.34 3.51
CA LYS A 76 21.73 -7.99 4.14
C LYS A 76 21.54 -6.77 5.05
N LYS A 77 22.57 -6.39 5.82
CA LYS A 77 22.55 -5.21 6.69
C LYS A 77 22.02 -3.99 5.94
N SER A 78 20.85 -3.52 6.32
CA SER A 78 20.07 -2.45 5.68
C SER A 78 19.72 -1.37 6.69
N GLU A 79 19.91 -0.10 6.34
CA GLU A 79 19.62 1.04 7.22
C GLU A 79 18.11 1.25 7.35
N LEU A 80 17.68 1.60 8.56
CA LEU A 80 16.34 2.07 8.88
C LEU A 80 16.40 3.49 9.42
N GLY A 81 15.38 4.30 9.18
CA GLY A 81 15.27 5.61 9.77
C GLY A 81 14.31 6.55 9.07
N PHE A 82 14.07 7.65 9.72
CA PHE A 82 13.28 8.78 9.25
C PHE A 82 14.11 10.06 9.37
N ASP A 83 13.94 10.98 8.42
CA ASP A 83 14.54 12.30 8.44
C ASP A 83 13.42 13.34 8.50
N ILE A 84 13.35 14.08 9.60
CA ILE A 84 12.40 15.18 9.80
C ILE A 84 13.15 16.47 10.16
N GLU A 85 12.55 17.62 9.85
CA GLU A 85 13.20 18.92 10.08
C GLU A 85 13.33 19.23 11.57
N GLU A 86 12.35 18.83 12.37
CA GLU A 86 12.22 19.20 13.79
C GLU A 86 13.12 18.39 14.73
N GLU A 87 13.72 17.27 14.25
CA GLU A 87 14.51 16.35 15.07
C GLU A 87 15.66 15.70 14.31
N ASP A 88 16.77 15.50 14.99
CA ASP A 88 17.91 14.71 14.47
C ASP A 88 17.90 13.30 15.08
N PHE A 89 17.35 12.33 14.36
CA PHE A 89 17.33 10.92 14.77
C PHE A 89 18.69 10.22 14.70
N ASN A 90 19.79 10.92 14.39
CA ASN A 90 21.15 10.41 14.61
C ASN A 90 21.61 10.59 16.08
N LEU A 91 20.85 11.32 16.91
CA LEU A 91 21.13 11.57 18.34
C LEU A 91 20.05 10.92 19.20
N ILE A 92 19.98 9.59 19.16
CA ILE A 92 18.95 8.80 19.83
C ILE A 92 19.57 7.80 20.81
N ALA A 93 18.76 7.35 21.75
CA ALA A 93 19.12 6.27 22.68
C ALA A 93 17.94 5.32 22.86
N VAL A 94 18.24 4.04 23.09
CA VAL A 94 17.19 3.04 23.39
C VAL A 94 16.50 3.43 24.70
N SER A 95 15.18 3.57 24.64
CA SER A 95 14.33 3.95 25.78
C SER A 95 13.45 2.78 26.25
N GLY A 96 13.13 1.83 25.38
CA GLY A 96 12.31 0.69 25.74
C GLY A 96 12.30 -0.38 24.68
N VAL A 97 11.94 -1.60 25.10
CA VAL A 97 11.72 -2.73 24.20
C VAL A 97 10.45 -3.45 24.66
N LYS A 98 9.55 -3.73 23.72
CA LYS A 98 8.33 -4.48 23.97
C LYS A 98 8.21 -5.64 23.01
N ASN A 99 8.02 -6.83 23.55
CA ASN A 99 7.80 -8.04 22.77
C ASN A 99 6.38 -8.54 22.99
N LYS A 100 5.73 -9.00 21.94
CA LYS A 100 4.44 -9.71 22.03
C LYS A 100 4.33 -10.73 20.89
N ARG A 101 3.46 -11.71 21.08
CA ARG A 101 2.94 -12.54 19.99
C ARG A 101 1.60 -12.00 19.56
N VAL A 102 1.43 -11.84 18.25
CA VAL A 102 0.20 -11.36 17.63
C VAL A 102 -0.39 -12.50 16.83
N ARG A 103 -1.60 -12.92 17.17
CA ARG A 103 -2.29 -14.03 16.49
C ARG A 103 -3.80 -13.86 16.53
N GLY A 104 -4.45 -14.34 15.50
CA GLY A 104 -5.90 -14.34 15.37
C GLY A 104 -6.33 -14.81 14.01
N SER A 105 -7.58 -14.52 13.68
CA SER A 105 -8.14 -14.78 12.36
C SER A 105 -9.20 -13.76 12.03
N TYR A 106 -9.48 -13.62 10.75
CA TYR A 106 -10.60 -12.84 10.25
C TYR A 106 -11.20 -13.50 9.02
N ASP A 107 -12.48 -13.26 8.78
CA ASP A 107 -13.15 -13.72 7.57
C ASP A 107 -13.04 -12.67 6.46
N ASN A 108 -12.79 -13.13 5.25
CA ASN A 108 -12.70 -12.32 4.04
C ASN A 108 -14.02 -12.39 3.26
N ILE A 109 -14.53 -11.24 2.87
CA ILE A 109 -15.61 -11.17 1.88
C ILE A 109 -15.09 -11.57 0.50
N SER A 110 -13.83 -11.22 0.22
CA SER A 110 -13.13 -11.62 -1.00
C SER A 110 -11.63 -11.75 -0.73
N GLY A 111 -10.96 -12.74 -1.33
CA GLY A 111 -9.53 -12.97 -1.12
C GLY A 111 -9.08 -14.32 -1.64
N LYS A 112 -7.85 -14.70 -1.33
CA LYS A 112 -7.31 -16.03 -1.64
C LYS A 112 -7.96 -17.10 -0.74
N SER A 113 -8.25 -16.74 0.52
CA SER A 113 -8.87 -17.59 1.52
C SER A 113 -10.14 -16.94 2.06
N SER A 114 -11.15 -17.74 2.44
CA SER A 114 -12.37 -17.26 3.08
C SER A 114 -12.12 -16.84 4.54
N THR A 115 -11.23 -17.54 5.23
CA THR A 115 -10.76 -17.20 6.57
C THR A 115 -9.24 -17.12 6.54
N VAL A 116 -8.68 -16.04 7.03
CA VAL A 116 -7.24 -15.79 7.10
C VAL A 116 -6.78 -15.89 8.54
N GLU A 117 -5.87 -16.81 8.79
CA GLU A 117 -5.18 -16.93 10.07
C GLU A 117 -3.88 -16.14 10.04
N TYR A 118 -3.55 -15.46 11.11
CA TYR A 118 -2.27 -14.77 11.28
C TYR A 118 -1.64 -15.11 12.62
N ASP A 119 -0.33 -15.30 12.58
CA ASP A 119 0.50 -15.54 13.76
C ASP A 119 1.91 -14.99 13.51
N CYS A 120 2.38 -14.12 14.40
CA CYS A 120 3.73 -13.58 14.31
C CYS A 120 4.29 -13.20 15.68
N ASN A 121 5.60 -13.11 15.77
CA ASN A 121 6.27 -12.46 16.88
C ASN A 121 6.56 -11.00 16.51
N GLU A 122 6.23 -10.09 17.41
CA GLU A 122 6.43 -8.66 17.25
C GLU A 122 7.40 -8.13 18.31
N THR A 123 8.33 -7.29 17.88
CA THR A 123 9.19 -6.49 18.77
C THR A 123 9.08 -5.03 18.38
N THR A 124 8.80 -4.17 19.34
CA THR A 124 8.91 -2.72 19.19
C THR A 124 10.08 -2.22 20.02
N VAL A 125 11.04 -1.58 19.36
CA VAL A 125 12.14 -0.87 20.02
C VAL A 125 11.85 0.62 19.97
N THR A 126 11.78 1.25 21.14
CA THR A 126 11.54 2.68 21.29
C THR A 126 12.86 3.40 21.46
N PHE A 127 13.16 4.33 20.60
CA PHE A 127 14.28 5.26 20.69
C PHE A 127 13.78 6.62 21.15
N LYS A 128 14.54 7.24 22.06
CA LYS A 128 14.27 8.58 22.56
C LYS A 128 15.24 9.55 21.91
N ALA A 129 14.70 10.57 21.27
CA ALA A 129 15.43 11.73 20.76
C ALA A 129 15.20 12.96 21.67
N TRP A 130 15.47 14.17 21.20
CA TRP A 130 15.31 15.38 21.99
C TRP A 130 13.84 15.77 22.24
N LYS A 131 13.00 15.69 21.19
CA LYS A 131 11.57 16.06 21.23
C LYS A 131 10.64 14.88 21.04
N PHE A 132 11.11 13.82 20.36
CA PHE A 132 10.29 12.72 19.93
C PHE A 132 10.78 11.36 20.42
N TYR A 133 9.85 10.41 20.47
CA TYR A 133 10.15 9.00 20.41
C TYR A 133 10.05 8.53 18.97
N LEU A 134 10.98 7.68 18.56
CA LEU A 134 10.91 6.88 17.35
C LEU A 134 10.70 5.42 17.76
N ASP A 135 9.56 4.86 17.42
CA ASP A 135 9.26 3.44 17.59
C ASP A 135 9.58 2.72 16.29
N VAL A 136 10.36 1.65 16.33
CA VAL A 136 10.57 0.72 15.23
C VAL A 136 9.92 -0.60 15.61
N THR A 137 8.80 -0.91 14.95
CA THR A 137 8.05 -2.15 15.18
C THR A 137 8.36 -3.15 14.08
N VAL A 138 8.83 -4.34 14.44
CA VAL A 138 9.18 -5.42 13.54
C VAL A 138 8.32 -6.64 13.86
N ARG A 139 7.78 -7.28 12.82
CA ARG A 139 7.04 -8.55 12.88
C ARG A 139 7.71 -9.61 12.03
N SER A 140 7.81 -10.82 12.53
CA SER A 140 8.25 -12.00 11.76
C SER A 140 7.13 -13.04 11.74
N TYR A 141 6.70 -13.39 10.52
CA TYR A 141 5.69 -14.40 10.19
C TYR A 141 6.38 -15.62 9.56
N ASP A 142 5.70 -16.76 9.44
CA ASP A 142 6.23 -17.95 8.80
C ASP A 142 6.39 -17.80 7.27
N ASP A 143 5.64 -16.84 6.69
CA ASP A 143 5.66 -16.47 5.26
C ASP A 143 6.31 -15.10 4.98
N GLY A 144 6.96 -14.46 5.98
CA GLY A 144 7.65 -13.19 5.74
C GLY A 144 7.91 -12.34 6.98
N TYR A 145 8.19 -11.08 6.73
CA TYR A 145 8.46 -10.09 7.76
C TYR A 145 7.81 -8.75 7.40
N ALA A 146 7.58 -7.93 8.40
CA ALA A 146 7.14 -6.55 8.21
C ALA A 146 7.72 -5.64 9.28
N PHE A 147 7.90 -4.35 8.94
CA PHE A 147 8.27 -3.34 9.92
C PHE A 147 7.63 -2.00 9.58
N ARG A 148 7.47 -1.16 10.59
CA ARG A 148 6.96 0.21 10.46
C ARG A 148 7.55 1.12 11.52
N TYR A 149 7.38 2.42 11.32
CA TYR A 149 7.79 3.47 12.25
C TYR A 149 6.59 4.07 12.97
N GLY A 150 6.82 4.46 14.22
CA GLY A 150 5.93 5.34 14.97
C GLY A 150 6.69 6.57 15.46
N ILE A 151 6.12 7.76 15.32
CA ILE A 151 6.72 9.01 15.84
C ILE A 151 5.70 9.69 16.72
N ARG A 152 6.11 10.02 17.94
CA ARG A 152 5.26 10.71 18.93
C ARG A 152 6.08 11.64 19.79
N ALA A 153 5.48 12.78 20.17
CA ALA A 153 6.14 13.74 21.04
C ALA A 153 6.40 13.16 22.44
N LEU A 154 7.51 13.57 23.06
CA LEU A 154 7.89 13.16 24.42
C LEU A 154 6.90 13.60 25.48
N ASP A 155 6.26 14.75 25.30
CA ASP A 155 5.27 15.33 26.22
C ASP A 155 3.84 14.86 25.96
N GLY A 156 3.64 13.98 24.95
CA GLY A 156 2.34 13.46 24.57
C GLY A 156 1.48 14.44 23.76
N SER A 157 2.04 15.57 23.32
CA SER A 157 1.35 16.52 22.46
C SER A 157 1.13 15.98 21.07
N SER A 158 0.17 16.55 20.34
CA SER A 158 -0.05 16.39 18.90
C SER A 158 0.36 17.66 18.17
N GLY A 159 0.66 17.54 16.88
CA GLY A 159 1.05 18.66 16.02
C GLY A 159 1.45 18.17 14.65
N THR A 160 2.14 19.00 13.90
CA THR A 160 2.69 18.69 12.57
C THR A 160 4.22 18.66 12.60
N MET A 161 4.79 17.78 11.78
CA MET A 161 6.24 17.71 11.53
C MET A 161 6.50 17.70 10.04
N THR A 162 7.70 18.14 9.63
CA THR A 162 8.13 18.17 8.23
C THR A 162 9.00 16.96 7.94
N VAL A 163 8.56 16.10 7.03
CA VAL A 163 9.30 14.90 6.60
C VAL A 163 10.21 15.24 5.43
N ASN A 164 11.52 15.04 5.60
CA ASN A 164 12.50 15.21 4.54
C ASN A 164 12.62 13.92 3.70
N SER A 165 12.75 12.77 4.37
CA SER A 165 12.84 11.46 3.71
C SER A 165 12.65 10.29 4.68
N GLU A 166 12.35 9.13 4.13
CA GLU A 166 12.50 7.84 4.78
C GLU A 166 13.83 7.20 4.32
N LYS A 167 14.61 6.66 5.25
CA LYS A 167 15.94 6.07 4.98
C LYS A 167 15.91 4.54 4.87
N THR A 168 14.75 3.95 4.75
CA THR A 168 14.56 2.49 4.68
C THR A 168 15.28 1.90 3.47
N GLN A 169 16.20 0.99 3.73
CA GLN A 169 16.95 0.28 2.70
C GLN A 169 16.59 -1.21 2.64
N PHE A 170 16.83 -1.80 1.47
CA PHE A 170 16.79 -3.23 1.18
C PHE A 170 18.09 -3.61 0.47
N ALA A 171 19.08 -4.06 1.21
CA ALA A 171 20.34 -4.54 0.67
C ALA A 171 20.19 -6.01 0.28
N LEU A 172 20.08 -6.27 -1.02
CA LEU A 172 19.87 -7.60 -1.56
C LEU A 172 21.16 -8.43 -1.53
N PRO A 173 21.07 -9.76 -1.43
CA PRO A 173 22.23 -10.65 -1.54
C PRO A 173 22.95 -10.48 -2.89
N ASP A 174 24.23 -10.83 -2.93
CA ASP A 174 25.02 -10.74 -4.15
C ASP A 174 24.50 -11.69 -5.24
N ASN A 175 24.60 -11.26 -6.49
CA ASN A 175 24.14 -11.99 -7.68
C ASN A 175 22.62 -12.29 -7.67
N THR A 176 21.85 -11.47 -7.01
CA THR A 176 20.39 -11.56 -7.01
C THR A 176 19.82 -11.23 -8.38
N ASN A 177 18.93 -12.08 -8.87
CA ASN A 177 18.03 -11.76 -9.96
C ASN A 177 16.70 -11.33 -9.38
N MET A 178 16.12 -10.28 -9.96
CA MET A 178 14.85 -9.70 -9.54
C MET A 178 13.89 -9.57 -10.73
N TRP A 179 12.62 -9.58 -10.45
CA TRP A 179 11.55 -9.19 -11.36
C TRP A 179 11.01 -7.86 -10.88
N VAL A 180 11.13 -6.86 -11.71
CA VAL A 180 10.83 -5.47 -11.35
C VAL A 180 10.17 -4.77 -12.51
N GLU A 181 9.31 -3.86 -12.17
CA GLU A 181 8.68 -2.90 -13.07
C GLU A 181 9.38 -1.56 -12.91
N GLU A 182 9.84 -0.97 -14.01
CA GLU A 182 10.45 0.36 -13.98
C GLU A 182 9.38 1.41 -14.21
N TYR A 183 9.33 2.37 -13.30
CA TYR A 183 8.39 3.46 -13.35
C TYR A 183 8.79 4.48 -14.42
N VAL A 184 8.05 4.53 -15.52
CA VAL A 184 8.38 5.37 -16.68
C VAL A 184 7.46 6.57 -16.78
N SER A 185 8.04 7.72 -17.19
CA SER A 185 7.26 8.94 -17.41
C SER A 185 6.51 8.88 -18.74
N ILE A 186 5.18 9.01 -18.69
CA ILE A 186 4.34 9.14 -19.88
C ILE A 186 4.47 10.53 -20.49
N ASN A 187 4.58 11.55 -19.66
CA ASN A 187 4.72 12.93 -20.09
C ASN A 187 5.77 13.64 -19.22
N PRO A 188 7.05 13.56 -19.61
CA PRO A 188 8.13 14.18 -18.84
C PRO A 188 7.97 15.68 -18.61
N LYS A 189 7.28 16.38 -19.52
CA LYS A 189 7.03 17.82 -19.39
C LYS A 189 5.98 18.16 -18.33
N LYS A 190 5.09 17.22 -18.03
CA LYS A 190 4.05 17.36 -17.00
C LYS A 190 4.41 16.63 -15.70
N GLY A 191 5.50 15.83 -15.70
CA GLY A 191 5.86 14.98 -14.58
C GLY A 191 4.92 13.80 -14.34
N ASN A 192 4.08 13.44 -15.31
CA ASN A 192 3.16 12.31 -15.19
C ASN A 192 3.90 11.00 -15.42
N PHE A 193 3.64 10.03 -14.60
CA PHE A 193 4.22 8.70 -14.70
C PHE A 193 3.12 7.66 -14.85
N PHE A 194 3.33 6.69 -15.75
CA PHE A 194 2.53 5.48 -15.81
C PHE A 194 3.02 4.56 -14.72
N ALA A 195 2.16 4.32 -13.77
CA ALA A 195 2.44 3.33 -12.76
C ALA A 195 1.78 2.02 -13.16
N TYR A 196 2.56 0.93 -13.09
CA TYR A 196 2.00 -0.41 -12.99
C TYR A 196 1.29 -0.99 -14.23
N GLU A 197 1.51 -0.41 -15.41
CA GLU A 197 0.98 -0.95 -16.67
C GLU A 197 2.11 -1.28 -17.65
N VAL A 198 3.28 -1.59 -17.14
CA VAL A 198 4.45 -2.04 -17.90
C VAL A 198 4.85 -3.45 -17.45
N PRO A 199 5.55 -4.23 -18.30
CA PRO A 199 5.89 -5.60 -17.95
C PRO A 199 6.94 -5.67 -16.84
N TYR A 200 6.83 -6.70 -16.01
CA TYR A 200 7.88 -7.06 -15.07
C TYR A 200 9.07 -7.67 -15.80
N ASP A 201 10.17 -6.96 -15.80
CA ASP A 201 11.42 -7.40 -16.41
C ASP A 201 12.31 -8.14 -15.41
N ARG A 202 12.95 -9.22 -15.87
CA ARG A 202 14.00 -9.87 -15.09
C ARG A 202 15.31 -9.10 -15.23
N ARG A 203 15.84 -8.61 -14.10
CA ARG A 203 17.09 -7.83 -14.04
C ARG A 203 18.05 -8.38 -12.98
N SER A 204 19.34 -8.08 -13.13
CA SER A 204 20.32 -8.25 -12.05
C SER A 204 20.30 -7.01 -11.16
N ALA A 205 20.31 -7.19 -9.84
CA ALA A 205 20.39 -6.09 -8.90
C ALA A 205 21.61 -5.19 -9.12
N LYS A 206 22.75 -5.76 -9.58
CA LYS A 206 23.97 -5.01 -9.92
C LYS A 206 23.86 -4.20 -11.22
N GLY A 207 22.84 -4.41 -12.03
CA GLY A 207 22.61 -3.65 -13.27
C GLY A 207 21.78 -2.39 -13.07
N LEU A 208 21.36 -2.09 -11.84
CA LEU A 208 20.56 -0.92 -11.52
C LEU A 208 21.44 0.31 -11.26
N ASN A 209 20.88 1.47 -11.53
CA ASN A 209 21.49 2.78 -11.26
C ASN A 209 20.51 3.72 -10.56
N SER A 210 21.04 4.83 -10.09
CA SER A 210 20.30 5.82 -9.31
C SER A 210 19.31 6.68 -10.11
N ASP A 211 19.23 6.54 -11.43
CA ASP A 211 18.26 7.25 -12.27
C ASP A 211 16.94 6.47 -12.42
N GLN A 212 16.93 5.19 -12.01
CA GLN A 212 15.79 4.29 -12.19
C GLN A 212 14.90 4.28 -10.95
N TYR A 213 13.59 4.46 -11.16
CA TYR A 213 12.57 4.27 -10.15
C TYR A 213 11.88 2.93 -10.39
N LEU A 214 11.87 2.09 -9.37
CA LEU A 214 11.31 0.74 -9.44
C LEU A 214 10.02 0.69 -8.63
N ALA A 215 8.97 0.16 -9.24
CA ALA A 215 7.69 -0.03 -8.57
C ALA A 215 7.75 -1.17 -7.54
N MET A 216 6.86 -1.14 -6.58
CA MET A 216 6.49 -2.28 -5.74
C MET A 216 5.18 -2.88 -6.24
N PRO A 217 4.99 -4.20 -6.10
CA PRO A 217 5.88 -5.18 -5.48
C PRO A 217 7.08 -5.52 -6.37
N MET A 218 8.21 -5.83 -5.74
CA MET A 218 9.43 -6.30 -6.39
C MET A 218 9.77 -7.69 -5.89
N LEU A 219 9.80 -8.68 -6.80
CA LEU A 219 10.19 -10.05 -6.46
C LEU A 219 11.67 -10.28 -6.74
N TYR A 220 12.37 -11.00 -5.89
CA TYR A 220 13.72 -11.48 -6.17
C TYR A 220 13.96 -12.89 -5.64
N ARG A 221 14.94 -13.59 -6.23
CA ARG A 221 15.40 -14.92 -5.78
C ARG A 221 16.78 -14.82 -5.16
N VAL A 222 16.92 -15.37 -3.96
CA VAL A 222 18.23 -15.51 -3.31
C VAL A 222 19.08 -16.51 -4.08
N SER A 223 20.24 -16.05 -4.56
CA SER A 223 21.11 -16.84 -5.43
C SER A 223 21.52 -18.19 -4.79
N GLY A 224 21.45 -19.26 -5.58
CA GLY A 224 21.83 -20.61 -5.12
C GLY A 224 20.82 -21.30 -4.21
N THR A 225 19.64 -20.73 -4.02
CA THR A 225 18.57 -21.28 -3.17
C THR A 225 17.24 -21.34 -3.91
N ASP A 226 16.21 -21.94 -3.28
CA ASP A 226 14.80 -21.85 -3.70
C ASP A 226 14.01 -20.82 -2.88
N VAL A 227 14.71 -19.94 -2.17
CA VAL A 227 14.09 -18.85 -1.42
C VAL A 227 13.88 -17.65 -2.34
N TYR A 228 12.64 -17.18 -2.38
CA TYR A 228 12.23 -15.94 -3.01
C TYR A 228 11.82 -14.94 -1.92
N SER A 229 11.93 -13.67 -2.21
CA SER A 229 11.37 -12.62 -1.36
C SER A 229 10.77 -11.51 -2.22
N MET A 230 9.61 -11.04 -1.79
CA MET A 230 8.90 -9.94 -2.44
C MET A 230 8.84 -8.74 -1.50
N VAL A 231 9.39 -7.62 -1.94
CA VAL A 231 9.31 -6.36 -1.21
C VAL A 231 8.10 -5.57 -1.68
N THR A 232 7.27 -5.17 -0.73
CA THR A 232 6.10 -4.31 -0.96
C THR A 232 5.79 -3.47 0.28
N GLU A 233 4.65 -2.78 0.27
CA GLU A 233 4.14 -2.04 1.43
C GLU A 233 2.69 -2.39 1.70
N SER A 234 2.23 -2.08 2.91
CA SER A 234 0.86 -2.30 3.33
C SER A 234 0.43 -1.21 4.31
N GLY A 235 -0.86 -0.90 4.35
CA GLY A 235 -1.37 0.10 5.27
C GLY A 235 -1.24 1.53 4.78
N LEU A 236 -1.31 1.74 3.47
CA LEU A 236 -1.17 3.07 2.89
C LEU A 236 -2.46 3.89 3.07
N ILE A 237 -3.62 3.30 2.80
CA ILE A 237 -4.91 3.97 2.97
C ILE A 237 -5.17 4.27 4.46
N GLY A 238 -5.54 5.50 4.77
CA GLY A 238 -5.77 5.97 6.14
C GLY A 238 -4.48 6.35 6.91
N SER A 239 -3.29 6.12 6.35
CA SER A 239 -2.03 6.48 7.00
C SER A 239 -1.71 7.98 6.96
N GLY A 240 -2.31 8.73 6.03
CA GLY A 240 -1.95 10.10 5.73
C GLY A 240 -0.58 10.25 5.06
N PHE A 241 0.02 9.14 4.60
CA PHE A 241 1.35 9.10 4.02
C PHE A 241 1.29 8.84 2.51
N TYR A 242 2.44 8.91 1.85
CA TYR A 242 2.61 8.64 0.42
C TYR A 242 3.00 7.18 0.17
N GLY A 243 2.73 6.69 -1.05
CA GLY A 243 3.24 5.39 -1.52
C GLY A 243 4.71 5.45 -1.90
N SER A 244 5.42 4.36 -1.67
CA SER A 244 6.85 4.29 -1.88
C SER A 244 7.22 3.52 -3.13
N TYR A 245 8.33 3.94 -3.73
CA TYR A 245 9.07 3.27 -4.79
C TYR A 245 10.45 2.88 -4.28
N LEU A 246 11.19 2.10 -5.06
CA LEU A 246 12.55 1.70 -4.75
C LEU A 246 13.52 2.35 -5.72
N LYS A 247 14.68 2.76 -5.22
CA LYS A 247 15.73 3.40 -6.00
C LYS A 247 17.10 3.00 -5.45
N VAL A 248 18.09 2.86 -6.31
CA VAL A 248 19.48 2.80 -5.85
C VAL A 248 19.87 4.17 -5.29
N PRO A 249 20.43 4.27 -4.08
CA PRO A 249 20.87 5.54 -3.52
C PRO A 249 21.92 6.22 -4.42
N GLU A 250 21.94 7.55 -4.45
CA GLU A 250 22.92 8.31 -5.23
C GLU A 250 24.35 7.96 -4.84
N GLY A 251 25.19 7.78 -5.86
CA GLY A 251 26.59 7.37 -5.68
C GLY A 251 26.80 5.88 -5.38
N MET A 252 25.74 5.07 -5.38
CA MET A 252 25.78 3.62 -5.14
C MET A 252 25.44 2.80 -6.40
N ASP A 253 25.59 3.37 -7.59
CA ASP A 253 25.32 2.69 -8.86
C ASP A 253 26.06 1.34 -8.94
N GLY A 254 25.37 0.31 -9.42
CA GLY A 254 25.89 -1.05 -9.46
C GLY A 254 25.94 -1.76 -8.10
N SER A 255 25.42 -1.13 -7.03
CA SER A 255 25.21 -1.82 -5.75
C SER A 255 23.91 -2.63 -5.80
N SER A 256 23.75 -3.55 -4.82
CA SER A 256 22.50 -4.28 -4.63
C SER A 256 21.64 -3.65 -3.49
N VAL A 257 21.87 -2.38 -3.18
CA VAL A 257 21.11 -1.64 -2.16
C VAL A 257 20.02 -0.84 -2.84
N LEU A 258 18.80 -1.04 -2.39
CA LEU A 258 17.63 -0.23 -2.78
C LEU A 258 17.14 0.54 -1.57
N GLN A 259 16.61 1.73 -1.78
CA GLN A 259 16.03 2.59 -0.75
C GLN A 259 14.64 3.01 -1.15
N THR A 260 13.74 3.11 -0.18
CA THR A 260 12.42 3.70 -0.40
C THR A 260 12.54 5.18 -0.75
N VAL A 261 11.79 5.58 -1.78
CA VAL A 261 11.66 6.97 -2.20
C VAL A 261 10.19 7.27 -2.47
N HIS A 262 9.83 8.55 -2.42
CA HIS A 262 8.50 9.00 -2.84
C HIS A 262 8.39 9.08 -4.37
N THR A 263 7.17 9.27 -4.86
CA THR A 263 6.91 9.43 -6.30
C THR A 263 7.78 10.55 -6.91
N PRO A 264 8.40 10.30 -8.08
CA PRO A 264 9.20 11.32 -8.74
C PRO A 264 8.37 12.45 -9.37
N ALA A 265 7.06 12.29 -9.48
CA ALA A 265 6.18 13.16 -10.25
C ALA A 265 5.48 14.25 -9.45
N GLY A 266 5.45 14.19 -8.14
CA GLY A 266 4.66 15.10 -7.34
C GLY A 266 5.28 15.46 -6.01
N ALA A 267 4.57 16.25 -5.24
CA ALA A 267 4.93 16.50 -3.85
C ALA A 267 4.72 15.21 -3.04
N MET A 268 5.69 14.88 -2.24
CA MET A 268 5.65 13.73 -1.33
C MET A 268 4.43 13.78 -0.40
N LEU A 269 4.25 14.92 0.22
CA LEU A 269 3.18 15.27 1.14
C LEU A 269 2.76 16.71 0.88
N ASP A 270 1.60 17.10 1.38
CA ASP A 270 1.19 18.51 1.37
C ASP A 270 2.19 19.32 2.23
N ASP A 271 2.91 20.25 1.60
CA ASP A 271 4.04 20.99 2.22
C ASP A 271 5.07 20.10 2.94
N ASN A 272 5.21 18.83 2.56
CA ASN A 272 6.02 17.80 3.25
C ASN A 272 5.65 17.60 4.73
N LYS A 273 4.43 17.93 5.12
CA LYS A 273 3.98 17.86 6.53
C LYS A 273 3.13 16.62 6.79
N ILE A 274 3.29 16.09 7.98
CA ILE A 274 2.45 15.04 8.53
C ILE A 274 2.12 15.35 9.99
N GLU A 275 0.94 14.94 10.42
CA GLU A 275 0.53 15.06 11.81
C GLU A 275 1.22 14.00 12.68
N TYR A 276 1.56 14.36 13.93
CA TYR A 276 1.99 13.39 14.94
C TYR A 276 0.99 13.41 16.13
N PRO A 277 0.77 12.28 16.84
CA PRO A 277 1.45 10.98 16.70
C PRO A 277 1.19 10.33 15.34
N PHE A 278 2.25 9.79 14.73
CA PHE A 278 2.26 9.22 13.38
C PHE A 278 2.63 7.74 13.44
N THR A 279 2.04 6.96 12.55
CA THR A 279 2.45 5.57 12.28
C THR A 279 2.54 5.38 10.78
N SER A 280 3.72 4.99 10.29
CA SER A 280 3.95 4.78 8.86
C SER A 280 3.21 3.55 8.33
N PRO A 281 2.99 3.45 7.01
CA PRO A 281 2.68 2.17 6.38
C PRO A 281 3.73 1.11 6.73
N TRP A 282 3.32 -0.17 6.65
CA TRP A 282 4.23 -1.29 6.82
C TRP A 282 5.10 -1.46 5.58
N ARG A 283 6.38 -1.73 5.79
CA ARG A 283 7.27 -2.30 4.79
C ARG A 283 7.23 -3.81 4.97
N VAL A 284 6.90 -4.53 3.88
CA VAL A 284 6.57 -5.95 3.91
C VAL A 284 7.53 -6.73 3.02
N GLY A 285 8.06 -7.83 3.54
CA GLY A 285 8.84 -8.80 2.79
C GLY A 285 8.20 -10.18 2.84
N ILE A 286 7.48 -10.59 1.79
CA ILE A 286 6.93 -11.95 1.68
C ILE A 286 8.07 -12.89 1.29
N THR A 287 8.34 -13.92 2.10
CA THR A 287 9.57 -14.71 1.97
C THR A 287 9.31 -16.21 2.10
N GLY A 288 9.71 -16.98 1.11
CA GLY A 288 9.57 -18.44 1.11
C GLY A 288 9.94 -19.05 -0.23
N ASP A 289 9.52 -20.29 -0.48
CA ASP A 289 9.52 -20.82 -1.84
C ASP A 289 8.45 -20.10 -2.70
N MET A 290 8.43 -20.36 -3.99
CA MET A 290 7.51 -19.67 -4.91
C MET A 290 6.04 -19.92 -4.56
N LYS A 291 5.71 -21.11 -4.03
CA LYS A 291 4.35 -21.43 -3.58
C LYS A 291 3.97 -20.58 -2.37
N THR A 292 4.85 -20.49 -1.37
CA THR A 292 4.65 -19.65 -0.19
C THR A 292 4.43 -18.19 -0.60
N VAL A 293 5.25 -17.66 -1.52
CA VAL A 293 5.09 -16.27 -1.99
C VAL A 293 3.74 -16.07 -2.66
N GLN A 294 3.33 -16.97 -3.55
CA GLN A 294 2.08 -16.84 -4.29
C GLN A 294 0.83 -16.98 -3.41
N GLU A 295 0.88 -17.87 -2.41
CA GLU A 295 -0.25 -18.13 -1.51
C GLU A 295 -0.32 -17.13 -0.33
N SER A 296 0.75 -16.37 -0.07
CA SER A 296 0.81 -15.44 1.07
C SER A 296 -0.28 -14.38 0.99
N GLU A 297 -0.86 -14.10 2.14
CA GLU A 297 -1.81 -13.01 2.38
C GLU A 297 -1.19 -11.95 3.33
N LEU A 298 0.14 -11.89 3.40
CA LEU A 298 0.87 -11.07 4.38
C LEU A 298 0.55 -9.58 4.26
N VAL A 299 0.30 -9.07 3.05
CA VAL A 299 -0.10 -7.67 2.84
C VAL A 299 -1.38 -7.32 3.60
N GLU A 300 -2.30 -8.27 3.76
CA GLU A 300 -3.54 -8.07 4.52
C GLU A 300 -3.41 -8.50 5.99
N LYS A 301 -2.59 -9.52 6.28
CA LYS A 301 -2.37 -10.04 7.66
C LYS A 301 -1.76 -8.99 8.61
N VAL A 302 -0.98 -8.06 8.10
CA VAL A 302 -0.38 -7.00 8.93
C VAL A 302 -1.41 -6.02 9.48
N TYR A 303 -2.62 -6.01 8.93
CA TYR A 303 -3.81 -5.30 9.46
C TYR A 303 -4.59 -6.16 10.46
N ASP A 304 -3.93 -6.70 11.45
CA ASP A 304 -4.52 -7.60 12.45
C ASP A 304 -5.65 -6.96 13.28
N ASP A 305 -5.61 -5.65 13.44
CA ASP A 305 -6.57 -4.84 14.19
C ASP A 305 -7.54 -4.02 13.29
N ALA A 306 -7.53 -4.28 11.97
CA ALA A 306 -8.41 -3.55 11.07
C ALA A 306 -9.87 -3.99 11.23
N GLU A 307 -10.74 -3.02 11.29
CA GLU A 307 -12.19 -3.18 11.17
C GLU A 307 -12.68 -2.61 9.84
N TYR A 308 -13.81 -3.10 9.36
CA TYR A 308 -14.46 -2.50 8.19
C TYR A 308 -14.81 -1.05 8.49
N TRP A 309 -14.60 -0.21 7.50
CA TRP A 309 -14.88 1.21 7.64
C TRP A 309 -16.35 1.47 7.98
N LYS A 310 -16.56 2.37 8.92
CA LYS A 310 -17.85 2.90 9.35
C LYS A 310 -17.81 4.42 9.34
N PRO A 311 -18.90 5.11 9.02
CA PRO A 311 -18.94 6.58 9.07
C PRO A 311 -18.92 7.08 10.53
N ASP A 312 -18.54 8.34 10.71
CA ASP A 312 -18.42 8.95 12.05
C ASP A 312 -19.75 8.97 12.83
N ASP A 313 -20.87 9.00 12.12
CA ASP A 313 -22.24 8.98 12.68
C ASP A 313 -22.84 7.58 12.79
N TYR A 314 -22.03 6.51 12.62
CA TYR A 314 -22.48 5.12 12.60
C TYR A 314 -23.37 4.75 13.78
N ASP A 315 -23.05 5.18 14.99
CA ASP A 315 -23.80 4.84 16.20
C ASP A 315 -25.21 5.44 16.19
N THR A 316 -25.44 6.51 15.42
CA THR A 316 -26.74 7.19 15.29
C THR A 316 -27.62 6.61 14.18
N LEU A 317 -27.07 5.73 13.34
CA LEU A 317 -27.81 5.08 12.26
C LEU A 317 -28.82 4.05 12.78
N SER A 318 -29.87 3.84 12.00
CA SER A 318 -30.81 2.72 12.26
C SER A 318 -30.12 1.37 12.01
N ASP A 319 -30.68 0.30 12.58
CA ASP A 319 -30.17 -1.06 12.40
C ASP A 319 -30.12 -1.49 10.92
N GLU A 320 -31.04 -0.98 10.09
CA GLU A 320 -31.05 -1.27 8.66
C GLU A 320 -29.93 -0.52 7.92
N GLU A 321 -29.66 0.73 8.29
CA GLU A 321 -28.54 1.51 7.71
C GLU A 321 -27.19 0.93 8.14
N LYS A 322 -27.06 0.44 9.37
CA LYS A 322 -25.83 -0.21 9.87
C LYS A 322 -25.44 -1.43 9.05
N LYS A 323 -26.39 -2.20 8.52
CA LYS A 323 -26.13 -3.36 7.65
C LYS A 323 -25.37 -3.01 6.36
N ILE A 324 -25.35 -1.76 5.93
CA ILE A 324 -24.54 -1.32 4.79
C ILE A 324 -23.06 -1.58 5.09
N TYR A 325 -22.64 -1.41 6.32
CA TYR A 325 -21.26 -1.48 6.79
C TYR A 325 -20.85 -2.86 7.32
N ASP A 326 -21.74 -3.86 7.21
CA ASP A 326 -21.39 -5.28 7.32
C ASP A 326 -20.81 -5.82 6.00
N TYR A 327 -21.00 -5.08 4.90
CA TYR A 327 -20.52 -5.37 3.54
C TYR A 327 -21.00 -6.71 2.94
N ASP A 328 -21.98 -7.38 3.51
CA ASP A 328 -22.58 -8.62 2.99
C ASP A 328 -23.17 -8.47 1.59
N TRP A 329 -23.40 -7.23 1.14
CA TRP A 329 -23.89 -6.91 -0.19
C TRP A 329 -22.80 -6.95 -1.27
N VAL A 330 -21.51 -7.02 -0.88
CA VAL A 330 -20.39 -7.11 -1.81
C VAL A 330 -20.37 -8.49 -2.43
N GLU A 331 -20.48 -8.54 -3.73
CA GLU A 331 -20.43 -9.78 -4.49
C GLU A 331 -19.34 -9.74 -5.54
N ASN A 332 -18.47 -10.74 -5.52
CA ASN A 332 -17.52 -10.96 -6.59
C ASN A 332 -18.21 -11.63 -7.80
N GLY A 333 -17.73 -11.34 -9.00
CA GLY A 333 -18.28 -11.94 -10.21
C GLY A 333 -17.53 -11.53 -11.47
N ILE A 334 -17.81 -12.26 -12.52
CA ILE A 334 -17.30 -11.94 -13.86
C ILE A 334 -18.09 -10.78 -14.43
N VAL A 335 -17.39 -9.90 -15.15
CA VAL A 335 -17.94 -8.72 -15.81
C VAL A 335 -17.89 -8.90 -17.32
N ALA A 336 -19.02 -8.84 -18.02
CA ALA A 336 -19.07 -8.77 -19.46
C ALA A 336 -18.71 -7.35 -19.93
N TRP A 337 -17.72 -7.24 -20.82
CA TRP A 337 -17.13 -5.96 -21.21
C TRP A 337 -16.94 -5.87 -22.73
N SER A 338 -17.51 -4.84 -23.35
CA SER A 338 -17.55 -4.68 -24.80
C SER A 338 -16.38 -3.88 -25.39
N TRP A 339 -15.60 -3.20 -24.58
CA TRP A 339 -14.59 -2.22 -25.03
C TRP A 339 -13.60 -2.79 -26.05
N LEU A 340 -12.97 -3.92 -25.73
CA LEU A 340 -11.95 -4.50 -26.59
C LEU A 340 -12.53 -5.23 -27.81
N THR A 341 -13.73 -5.77 -27.70
CA THR A 341 -14.36 -6.53 -28.79
C THR A 341 -14.55 -5.67 -30.05
N TYR A 342 -14.94 -4.42 -29.86
CA TYR A 342 -15.24 -3.53 -31.00
C TYR A 342 -14.15 -2.48 -31.21
N ASN A 343 -13.09 -2.47 -30.42
CA ASN A 343 -11.94 -1.58 -30.57
C ASN A 343 -12.33 -0.10 -30.83
N GLY A 344 -13.34 0.39 -30.10
CA GLY A 344 -13.86 1.76 -30.24
C GLY A 344 -14.73 2.00 -31.50
N THR A 345 -15.00 1.00 -32.33
CA THR A 345 -15.81 1.16 -33.56
C THR A 345 -17.31 1.29 -33.27
N ARG A 346 -17.78 0.79 -32.12
CA ARG A 346 -19.14 1.01 -31.62
C ARG A 346 -19.09 1.86 -30.34
N PRO A 347 -19.87 2.95 -30.26
CA PRO A 347 -19.84 3.82 -29.09
C PRO A 347 -20.46 3.14 -27.88
N GLN A 348 -19.95 3.49 -26.68
CA GLN A 348 -20.47 2.96 -25.41
C GLN A 348 -21.89 3.47 -25.08
N THR A 349 -22.43 4.39 -25.87
CA THR A 349 -23.84 4.81 -25.86
C THR A 349 -24.77 3.89 -26.65
N ASP A 350 -24.25 2.87 -27.33
CA ASP A 350 -25.04 1.88 -28.09
C ASP A 350 -25.68 0.85 -27.14
N TYR A 351 -26.82 1.20 -26.57
CA TYR A 351 -27.54 0.30 -25.67
C TYR A 351 -28.07 -0.98 -26.32
N SER A 352 -28.16 -1.06 -27.67
CA SER A 352 -28.49 -2.32 -28.32
C SER A 352 -27.35 -3.33 -28.17
N LEU A 353 -26.11 -2.88 -28.33
CA LEU A 353 -24.90 -3.66 -28.04
C LEU A 353 -24.85 -4.11 -26.59
N HIS A 354 -25.05 -3.17 -25.66
CA HIS A 354 -24.94 -3.51 -24.25
C HIS A 354 -26.03 -4.48 -23.78
N ARG A 355 -27.21 -4.52 -24.42
CA ARG A 355 -28.21 -5.56 -24.17
C ARG A 355 -27.73 -6.95 -24.61
N GLU A 356 -27.01 -7.05 -25.73
CA GLU A 356 -26.38 -8.31 -26.12
C GLU A 356 -25.40 -8.82 -25.07
N TYR A 357 -24.63 -7.91 -24.44
CA TYR A 357 -23.72 -8.23 -23.33
C TYR A 357 -24.44 -8.56 -22.02
N VAL A 358 -25.58 -7.93 -21.75
CA VAL A 358 -26.46 -8.31 -20.63
C VAL A 358 -26.99 -9.75 -20.86
N ASP A 359 -27.47 -10.06 -22.06
CA ASP A 359 -27.97 -11.40 -22.40
C ASP A 359 -26.86 -12.45 -22.32
N LEU A 360 -25.64 -12.11 -22.78
CA LEU A 360 -24.46 -12.96 -22.63
C LEU A 360 -24.17 -13.21 -21.15
N ALA A 361 -24.10 -12.16 -20.34
CA ALA A 361 -23.85 -12.28 -18.92
C ALA A 361 -24.89 -13.15 -18.21
N ALA A 362 -26.18 -12.92 -18.49
CA ALA A 362 -27.28 -13.72 -17.94
C ALA A 362 -27.17 -15.19 -18.33
N ASN A 363 -26.92 -15.49 -19.64
CA ASN A 363 -26.78 -16.85 -20.14
C ASN A 363 -25.57 -17.59 -19.57
N MET A 364 -24.47 -16.88 -19.29
CA MET A 364 -23.24 -17.43 -18.70
C MET A 364 -23.26 -17.47 -17.19
N GLY A 365 -24.29 -16.93 -16.53
CA GLY A 365 -24.34 -16.79 -15.07
C GLY A 365 -23.34 -15.76 -14.54
N TRP A 366 -22.90 -14.81 -15.38
CA TRP A 366 -22.04 -13.70 -14.95
C TRP A 366 -22.87 -12.60 -14.29
N LYS A 367 -22.32 -11.98 -13.27
CA LYS A 367 -23.08 -11.04 -12.44
C LYS A 367 -23.17 -9.63 -13.01
N TYR A 368 -22.21 -9.23 -13.83
CA TYR A 368 -22.03 -7.83 -14.18
C TYR A 368 -21.88 -7.60 -15.68
N VAL A 369 -22.29 -6.41 -16.09
CA VAL A 369 -21.93 -5.80 -17.37
C VAL A 369 -21.30 -4.43 -17.11
N LEU A 370 -20.26 -4.06 -17.88
CA LEU A 370 -19.58 -2.76 -17.77
C LEU A 370 -19.88 -1.89 -18.99
N LEU A 371 -20.33 -0.68 -18.74
CA LEU A 371 -20.39 0.43 -19.69
C LEU A 371 -19.12 1.26 -19.54
N ASP A 372 -18.24 1.23 -20.55
CA ASP A 372 -16.92 1.85 -20.48
C ASP A 372 -16.90 3.32 -20.96
N GLY A 373 -15.72 3.93 -21.07
CA GLY A 373 -15.49 5.33 -21.37
C GLY A 373 -16.36 5.90 -22.48
N GLY A 374 -17.01 7.03 -22.23
CA GLY A 374 -17.95 7.67 -23.15
C GLY A 374 -19.40 7.19 -23.07
N TRP A 375 -19.72 6.24 -22.19
CA TRP A 375 -21.09 5.70 -22.03
C TRP A 375 -22.15 6.76 -21.76
N ASN A 376 -21.79 7.85 -21.15
CA ASN A 376 -22.67 8.95 -20.75
C ASN A 376 -22.67 10.14 -21.73
N ALA A 377 -22.02 9.99 -22.90
CA ALA A 377 -21.98 11.05 -23.91
C ALA A 377 -23.37 11.26 -24.55
N GLY A 378 -23.96 12.44 -24.32
CA GLY A 378 -25.31 12.73 -24.80
C GLY A 378 -26.41 11.91 -24.13
N LEU A 379 -26.14 11.36 -22.96
CA LEU A 379 -27.05 10.51 -22.20
C LEU A 379 -28.37 11.22 -21.90
N ARG A 380 -29.49 10.53 -22.23
CA ARG A 380 -30.82 10.87 -21.72
C ARG A 380 -31.19 9.94 -20.59
N ASP A 381 -31.60 10.48 -19.45
CA ASP A 381 -31.94 9.69 -18.26
C ASP A 381 -33.00 8.62 -18.53
N VAL A 382 -33.96 8.89 -19.44
CA VAL A 382 -34.99 7.92 -19.83
C VAL A 382 -34.43 6.69 -20.55
N ASP A 383 -33.45 6.87 -21.44
CA ASP A 383 -32.84 5.76 -22.18
C ASP A 383 -31.95 4.92 -21.26
N PHE A 384 -31.21 5.58 -20.39
CA PHE A 384 -30.38 4.91 -19.40
C PHE A 384 -31.26 4.10 -18.42
N LYS A 385 -32.35 4.70 -17.93
CA LYS A 385 -33.28 3.98 -17.07
C LYS A 385 -33.84 2.74 -17.76
N ALA A 386 -34.25 2.84 -19.02
CA ALA A 386 -34.76 1.71 -19.79
C ALA A 386 -33.71 0.59 -19.97
N PHE A 387 -32.42 0.95 -20.11
CA PHE A 387 -31.33 -0.02 -20.12
C PHE A 387 -31.14 -0.67 -18.75
N MET A 388 -31.13 0.12 -17.66
CA MET A 388 -31.00 -0.39 -16.30
C MET A 388 -32.14 -1.34 -15.93
N ASP A 389 -33.38 -1.00 -16.30
CA ASP A 389 -34.54 -1.86 -16.09
C ASP A 389 -34.38 -3.20 -16.87
N TYR A 390 -33.84 -3.15 -18.09
CA TYR A 390 -33.53 -4.35 -18.86
C TYR A 390 -32.51 -5.25 -18.17
N ALA A 391 -31.37 -4.68 -17.74
CA ALA A 391 -30.31 -5.43 -17.07
C ALA A 391 -30.81 -6.04 -15.73
N ASN A 392 -31.55 -5.25 -14.94
CA ASN A 392 -32.11 -5.73 -13.68
C ASN A 392 -33.11 -6.89 -13.89
N ASN A 393 -33.96 -6.81 -14.93
CA ASN A 393 -34.90 -7.90 -15.27
C ASN A 393 -34.19 -9.19 -15.70
N ALA A 394 -32.98 -9.06 -16.28
CA ALA A 394 -32.13 -10.19 -16.61
C ALA A 394 -31.29 -10.71 -15.42
N GLY A 395 -31.36 -10.06 -14.25
CA GLY A 395 -30.55 -10.40 -13.08
C GLY A 395 -29.08 -9.99 -13.17
N VAL A 396 -28.75 -9.06 -14.08
CA VAL A 396 -27.39 -8.58 -14.32
C VAL A 396 -27.21 -7.18 -13.76
N LYS A 397 -26.18 -6.99 -12.95
CA LYS A 397 -25.82 -5.70 -12.34
C LYS A 397 -24.96 -4.87 -13.31
N VAL A 398 -25.08 -3.54 -13.23
CA VAL A 398 -24.38 -2.63 -14.13
C VAL A 398 -23.28 -1.89 -13.38
N ILE A 399 -22.07 -1.92 -13.96
CA ILE A 399 -20.91 -1.10 -13.56
C ILE A 399 -20.73 0.00 -14.62
N VAL A 400 -20.38 1.21 -14.22
CA VAL A 400 -20.11 2.32 -15.14
C VAL A 400 -18.70 2.83 -14.98
N TRP A 401 -18.08 3.19 -16.11
CA TRP A 401 -16.76 3.81 -16.12
C TRP A 401 -16.83 5.29 -15.73
N CYS A 402 -15.81 5.78 -15.06
CA CYS A 402 -15.60 7.19 -14.82
C CYS A 402 -14.10 7.52 -14.70
N ASN A 403 -13.73 8.75 -15.07
CA ASN A 403 -12.39 9.27 -14.86
C ASN A 403 -12.24 9.75 -13.43
N ALA A 404 -11.18 9.32 -12.75
CA ALA A 404 -10.95 9.59 -11.32
C ALA A 404 -10.87 11.10 -10.98
N LEU A 405 -10.46 11.92 -11.92
CA LEU A 405 -10.29 13.36 -11.70
C LEU A 405 -11.26 14.21 -12.52
N THR A 406 -11.25 14.07 -13.85
CA THR A 406 -12.00 14.98 -14.73
C THR A 406 -13.51 14.87 -14.57
N ASP A 407 -14.03 13.67 -14.30
CA ASP A 407 -15.44 13.48 -14.01
C ASP A 407 -15.89 14.08 -12.70
N PHE A 408 -14.97 14.28 -11.77
CA PHE A 408 -15.25 14.76 -10.42
C PHE A 408 -14.62 16.13 -10.12
N GLY A 409 -14.48 16.98 -11.17
CA GLY A 409 -14.01 18.37 -11.01
C GLY A 409 -12.62 18.47 -10.42
N ASN A 410 -11.70 17.60 -10.85
CA ASN A 410 -10.32 17.47 -10.39
C ASN A 410 -10.21 17.16 -8.87
N GLY A 411 -10.94 16.15 -8.42
CA GLY A 411 -10.89 15.70 -7.02
C GLY A 411 -11.85 16.43 -6.09
N ASN A 412 -12.99 16.90 -6.60
CA ASN A 412 -13.99 17.58 -5.78
C ASN A 412 -14.97 16.58 -5.13
N PRO A 413 -14.95 16.40 -3.80
CA PRO A 413 -15.78 15.41 -3.12
C PRO A 413 -17.30 15.73 -3.21
N VAL A 414 -17.69 16.98 -3.39
CA VAL A 414 -19.10 17.36 -3.54
C VAL A 414 -19.64 16.91 -4.90
N ILE A 415 -18.84 17.05 -5.95
CA ILE A 415 -19.19 16.60 -7.31
C ILE A 415 -19.22 15.07 -7.34
N LEU A 416 -18.21 14.40 -6.73
CA LEU A 416 -18.18 12.95 -6.59
C LEU A 416 -19.49 12.44 -5.95
N LYS A 417 -19.81 12.92 -4.76
CA LYS A 417 -21.01 12.52 -4.01
C LYS A 417 -22.30 12.70 -4.84
N SER A 418 -22.47 13.85 -5.48
CA SER A 418 -23.65 14.13 -6.29
C SER A 418 -23.79 13.18 -7.48
N LYS A 419 -22.69 12.89 -8.21
CA LYS A 419 -22.71 11.96 -9.34
C LYS A 419 -22.98 10.53 -8.88
N LEU A 420 -22.31 10.05 -7.84
CA LEU A 420 -22.52 8.71 -7.29
C LEU A 420 -23.97 8.53 -6.82
N GLN A 421 -24.55 9.49 -6.13
CA GLN A 421 -25.97 9.47 -5.72
C GLN A 421 -26.92 9.40 -6.93
N LYS A 422 -26.62 10.15 -8.00
CA LYS A 422 -27.41 10.10 -9.23
C LYS A 422 -27.32 8.67 -9.86
N TRP A 423 -26.13 8.10 -9.98
CA TRP A 423 -25.96 6.76 -10.54
C TRP A 423 -26.60 5.68 -9.67
N ALA A 424 -26.47 5.78 -8.35
CA ALA A 424 -27.16 4.90 -7.41
C ALA A 424 -28.69 4.94 -7.57
N SER A 425 -29.27 6.13 -7.84
CA SER A 425 -30.72 6.28 -8.04
C SER A 425 -31.25 5.54 -9.30
N PHE A 426 -30.36 5.23 -10.25
CA PHE A 426 -30.66 4.37 -11.39
C PHE A 426 -30.44 2.88 -11.14
N GLY A 427 -29.82 2.52 -10.01
CA GLY A 427 -29.48 1.14 -9.65
C GLY A 427 -28.09 0.69 -10.12
N VAL A 428 -27.17 1.64 -10.43
CA VAL A 428 -25.77 1.31 -10.72
C VAL A 428 -25.14 0.62 -9.51
N ALA A 429 -24.54 -0.55 -9.73
CA ALA A 429 -24.01 -1.40 -8.68
C ALA A 429 -22.53 -1.21 -8.40
N GLY A 430 -21.82 -0.46 -9.26
CA GLY A 430 -20.39 -0.22 -9.07
C GLY A 430 -19.82 0.74 -10.09
N ILE A 431 -18.56 1.09 -9.89
CA ILE A 431 -17.79 1.94 -10.79
C ILE A 431 -16.47 1.28 -11.18
N LYS A 432 -16.11 1.38 -12.47
CA LYS A 432 -14.73 1.30 -12.94
C LYS A 432 -14.21 2.72 -12.96
N ILE A 433 -13.31 3.04 -12.04
CA ILE A 433 -12.75 4.38 -11.91
C ILE A 433 -11.29 4.39 -12.35
N ASP A 434 -10.96 5.28 -13.29
CA ASP A 434 -9.77 5.18 -14.10
C ASP A 434 -8.91 6.45 -14.06
N PHE A 435 -7.62 6.32 -14.42
CA PHE A 435 -6.65 7.41 -14.54
C PHE A 435 -6.25 8.07 -13.21
N PHE A 436 -6.03 7.28 -12.19
CA PHE A 436 -5.40 7.76 -10.94
C PHE A 436 -3.94 8.16 -11.10
N ASP A 437 -3.31 7.72 -12.19
CA ASP A 437 -1.95 8.11 -12.58
C ASP A 437 -1.85 9.58 -13.04
N GLY A 438 -2.96 10.30 -13.05
CA GLY A 438 -3.03 11.69 -13.52
C GLY A 438 -3.09 11.82 -15.04
N GLN A 439 -3.18 10.71 -15.78
CA GLN A 439 -3.37 10.75 -17.23
C GLN A 439 -4.66 11.53 -17.56
N ASN A 440 -4.58 12.44 -18.52
CA ASN A 440 -5.66 13.36 -18.90
C ASN A 440 -6.09 14.37 -17.82
N ALA A 441 -5.45 14.43 -16.66
CA ALA A 441 -5.68 15.47 -15.67
C ALA A 441 -4.74 16.68 -15.88
N ASN A 442 -5.24 17.88 -15.58
CA ASN A 442 -4.43 19.08 -15.53
C ASN A 442 -3.96 19.41 -14.10
N ASN A 443 -4.18 18.51 -13.16
CA ASN A 443 -3.85 18.72 -11.76
C ASN A 443 -2.55 17.97 -11.40
N PRO A 444 -1.44 18.66 -11.16
CA PRO A 444 -0.18 18.04 -10.79
C PRO A 444 -0.16 17.48 -9.36
N SER A 445 -1.16 17.76 -8.54
CA SER A 445 -1.24 17.28 -7.15
C SER A 445 -1.83 15.89 -6.99
N HIS A 446 -2.31 15.26 -8.07
CA HIS A 446 -2.87 13.91 -8.03
C HIS A 446 -2.08 13.04 -9.00
N GLN A 447 -0.91 12.58 -8.57
CA GLN A 447 -0.01 11.81 -9.43
C GLN A 447 0.48 10.57 -8.70
N GLY A 448 0.06 9.42 -9.21
CA GLY A 448 0.55 8.13 -8.73
C GLY A 448 0.15 7.84 -7.28
N GLU A 449 1.08 8.02 -6.36
CA GLU A 449 0.94 7.64 -4.95
C GLU A 449 1.30 8.78 -3.99
N ASP A 450 1.14 10.04 -4.42
CA ASP A 450 1.24 11.15 -3.49
C ASP A 450 0.12 11.11 -2.43
N SER A 451 0.29 11.82 -1.32
CA SER A 451 -0.65 11.78 -0.20
C SER A 451 -2.05 12.26 -0.57
N GLU A 452 -2.17 13.20 -1.52
CA GLU A 452 -3.46 13.71 -1.99
C GLU A 452 -4.20 12.67 -2.83
N THR A 453 -3.49 11.94 -3.70
CA THR A 453 -4.06 10.81 -4.44
C THR A 453 -4.53 9.71 -3.49
N ILE A 454 -3.75 9.39 -2.46
CA ILE A 454 -4.13 8.38 -1.45
C ILE A 454 -5.40 8.80 -0.68
N LYS A 455 -5.51 10.06 -0.27
CA LYS A 455 -6.73 10.61 0.34
C LYS A 455 -7.93 10.57 -0.62
N TRP A 456 -7.66 10.76 -1.91
CA TRP A 456 -8.71 10.71 -2.94
C TRP A 456 -9.25 9.29 -3.14
N TYR A 457 -8.38 8.27 -3.18
CA TYR A 457 -8.80 6.87 -3.16
C TYR A 457 -9.72 6.60 -1.96
N GLU A 458 -9.32 6.99 -0.77
CA GLU A 458 -10.09 6.77 0.44
C GLU A 458 -11.46 7.46 0.39
N THR A 459 -11.52 8.70 -0.12
CA THR A 459 -12.77 9.44 -0.30
C THR A 459 -13.73 8.69 -1.22
N ILE A 460 -13.24 8.15 -2.34
CA ILE A 460 -14.04 7.34 -3.28
C ILE A 460 -14.55 6.08 -2.60
N TYR A 461 -13.70 5.37 -1.86
CA TYR A 461 -14.08 4.13 -1.18
C TYR A 461 -15.20 4.35 -0.15
N ARG A 462 -15.12 5.43 0.62
CA ARG A 462 -16.14 5.82 1.60
C ARG A 462 -17.47 6.18 0.94
N GLU A 463 -17.44 7.02 -0.08
CA GLU A 463 -18.68 7.48 -0.73
C GLU A 463 -19.36 6.36 -1.55
N THR A 464 -18.61 5.44 -2.14
CA THR A 464 -19.17 4.27 -2.82
C THR A 464 -19.71 3.23 -1.85
N ALA A 465 -19.05 2.99 -0.70
CA ALA A 465 -19.53 2.10 0.36
C ALA A 465 -20.91 2.51 0.87
N LYS A 466 -21.12 3.80 1.16
CA LYS A 466 -22.42 4.35 1.58
C LYS A 466 -23.56 4.05 0.61
N LEU A 467 -23.26 3.85 -0.65
CA LEU A 467 -24.22 3.62 -1.73
C LEU A 467 -24.29 2.16 -2.18
N LYS A 468 -23.62 1.24 -1.49
CA LYS A 468 -23.50 -0.18 -1.85
C LYS A 468 -22.96 -0.39 -3.27
N MET A 469 -21.94 0.38 -3.63
CA MET A 469 -21.26 0.27 -4.93
C MET A 469 -19.89 -0.39 -4.78
N ILE A 470 -19.62 -1.40 -5.61
CA ILE A 470 -18.28 -1.97 -5.73
C ILE A 470 -17.39 -1.03 -6.56
N VAL A 471 -16.08 -1.13 -6.33
CA VAL A 471 -15.08 -0.30 -7.00
C VAL A 471 -14.05 -1.19 -7.68
N ASN A 472 -13.83 -0.94 -8.98
CA ASN A 472 -12.71 -1.44 -9.75
C ASN A 472 -11.83 -0.23 -10.13
N CYS A 473 -10.61 -0.16 -9.59
CA CYS A 473 -9.69 0.94 -9.83
C CYS A 473 -8.80 0.63 -11.05
N HIS A 474 -8.75 1.54 -12.02
CA HIS A 474 -7.88 1.47 -13.19
C HIS A 474 -6.91 2.65 -13.24
N GLY A 475 -5.80 2.54 -14.01
CA GLY A 475 -4.69 3.50 -13.93
C GLY A 475 -4.26 3.72 -12.47
N ALA A 476 -4.26 2.66 -11.69
CA ALA A 476 -4.22 2.68 -10.24
C ALA A 476 -2.87 2.23 -9.71
N ASN A 477 -2.57 2.61 -8.47
CA ASN A 477 -1.39 2.13 -7.75
C ASN A 477 -1.51 0.65 -7.34
N LYS A 478 -0.43 0.10 -6.78
CA LYS A 478 -0.41 -1.25 -6.19
C LYS A 478 -1.41 -1.40 -5.04
N PRO A 479 -1.97 -2.61 -4.81
CA PRO A 479 -2.72 -2.91 -3.59
C PRO A 479 -1.82 -2.84 -2.35
N THR A 480 -2.37 -2.31 -1.27
CA THR A 480 -1.71 -2.20 0.02
C THR A 480 -2.57 -2.73 1.18
N GLY A 481 -3.48 -3.67 0.87
CA GLY A 481 -4.36 -4.31 1.85
C GLY A 481 -5.64 -3.54 2.17
N GLU A 482 -5.99 -2.53 1.38
CA GLU A 482 -7.16 -1.65 1.59
C GLU A 482 -8.49 -2.39 1.73
N ARG A 483 -8.60 -3.61 1.15
CA ARG A 483 -9.82 -4.44 1.26
C ARG A 483 -10.14 -4.87 2.70
N ARG A 484 -9.14 -4.86 3.59
CA ARG A 484 -9.34 -5.12 5.02
C ARG A 484 -10.15 -4.04 5.72
N ILE A 485 -10.20 -2.84 5.12
CA ILE A 485 -10.97 -1.69 5.63
C ILE A 485 -12.17 -1.42 4.73
N TYR A 486 -11.99 -1.53 3.42
CA TYR A 486 -12.99 -1.24 2.39
C TYR A 486 -13.27 -2.46 1.49
N PRO A 487 -14.08 -3.43 1.94
CA PRO A 487 -14.35 -4.65 1.16
C PRO A 487 -15.02 -4.40 -0.20
N ASN A 488 -15.63 -3.24 -0.40
CA ASN A 488 -16.22 -2.83 -1.67
C ASN A 488 -15.18 -2.50 -2.75
N VAL A 489 -13.89 -2.40 -2.42
CA VAL A 489 -12.80 -2.31 -3.39
C VAL A 489 -12.45 -3.72 -3.86
N THR A 490 -13.18 -4.21 -4.86
CA THR A 490 -13.14 -5.62 -5.25
C THR A 490 -12.01 -5.95 -6.20
N ASN A 491 -11.55 -4.97 -6.97
CA ASN A 491 -10.52 -5.17 -7.98
C ASN A 491 -9.71 -3.91 -8.24
N ARG A 492 -8.51 -4.10 -8.80
CA ARG A 492 -7.59 -3.02 -9.14
C ARG A 492 -6.72 -3.45 -10.32
N GLU A 493 -6.56 -2.58 -11.33
CA GLU A 493 -5.63 -2.81 -12.42
C GLU A 493 -4.19 -2.76 -11.89
N GLY A 494 -3.46 -1.73 -12.13
CA GLY A 494 -2.06 -1.62 -11.75
C GLY A 494 -1.25 -2.82 -12.24
N ILE A 495 -1.49 -3.27 -13.47
CA ILE A 495 -0.92 -4.44 -14.11
C ILE A 495 -1.00 -4.29 -15.63
N MET A 496 -0.01 -4.79 -16.36
CA MET A 496 -0.11 -4.87 -17.81
C MET A 496 -1.08 -5.99 -18.22
N GLY A 497 -2.37 -5.66 -18.30
CA GLY A 497 -3.43 -6.62 -18.61
C GLY A 497 -3.50 -7.04 -20.09
N ASN A 498 -4.39 -7.97 -20.37
CA ASN A 498 -4.62 -8.48 -21.74
C ASN A 498 -5.26 -7.42 -22.68
N GLU A 499 -5.59 -6.25 -22.16
CA GLU A 499 -5.93 -5.05 -22.93
C GLU A 499 -4.76 -4.60 -23.82
N PHE A 500 -3.53 -4.78 -23.38
CA PHE A 500 -2.34 -4.51 -24.16
C PHE A 500 -2.10 -5.65 -25.17
N LYS A 501 -2.18 -5.33 -26.45
CA LYS A 501 -2.02 -6.30 -27.55
C LYS A 501 -0.61 -6.92 -27.65
N THR A 502 0.34 -6.39 -26.89
CA THR A 502 1.75 -6.81 -26.86
C THR A 502 2.05 -7.79 -25.74
N ILE A 503 1.09 -8.13 -24.91
CA ILE A 503 1.29 -9.08 -23.80
C ILE A 503 1.61 -10.47 -24.34
N ASP A 504 2.60 -11.11 -23.76
CA ASP A 504 3.01 -12.48 -24.06
C ASP A 504 2.87 -13.41 -22.86
N ALA A 505 3.14 -14.70 -23.07
CA ALA A 505 3.04 -15.70 -22.02
C ALA A 505 4.05 -15.46 -20.88
N ALA A 506 5.22 -14.89 -21.15
CA ALA A 506 6.23 -14.60 -20.14
C ALA A 506 5.75 -13.45 -19.24
N THR A 507 5.23 -12.38 -19.82
CA THR A 507 4.61 -11.26 -19.09
C THR A 507 3.50 -11.77 -18.17
N THR A 508 2.55 -12.55 -18.74
CA THR A 508 1.44 -13.13 -17.96
C THR A 508 1.91 -13.94 -16.75
N VAL A 509 2.94 -14.78 -16.95
CA VAL A 509 3.50 -15.59 -15.86
C VAL A 509 4.22 -14.71 -14.84
N ASN A 510 5.01 -13.74 -15.29
CA ASN A 510 5.71 -12.83 -14.37
C ASN A 510 4.70 -12.08 -13.48
N GLU A 511 3.63 -11.57 -14.04
CA GLU A 511 2.62 -10.81 -13.30
C GLU A 511 1.86 -11.68 -12.27
N LEU A 512 1.60 -12.94 -12.59
CA LEU A 512 0.98 -13.89 -11.66
C LEU A 512 1.82 -14.08 -10.39
N PHE A 513 3.15 -14.08 -10.52
CA PHE A 513 4.08 -14.27 -9.41
C PHE A 513 4.66 -12.95 -8.87
N THR A 514 4.20 -11.81 -9.33
CA THR A 514 4.60 -10.48 -8.86
C THR A 514 3.37 -9.69 -8.40
N ARG A 515 2.81 -8.87 -9.27
CA ARG A 515 1.71 -7.94 -8.96
C ARG A 515 0.47 -8.65 -8.39
N ALA A 516 0.09 -9.79 -8.94
CA ALA A 516 -1.11 -10.52 -8.52
C ALA A 516 -0.98 -11.15 -7.11
N VAL A 517 0.24 -11.25 -6.57
CA VAL A 517 0.47 -11.77 -5.21
C VAL A 517 -0.10 -10.85 -4.15
N VAL A 518 0.04 -9.53 -4.32
CA VAL A 518 -0.28 -8.54 -3.28
C VAL A 518 -1.75 -8.13 -3.25
N GLY A 519 -2.55 -8.56 -4.22
CA GLY A 519 -3.98 -8.29 -4.25
C GLY A 519 -4.62 -8.61 -5.61
N PRO A 520 -5.95 -8.53 -5.72
CA PRO A 520 -6.65 -8.81 -6.96
C PRO A 520 -6.18 -7.87 -8.07
N SER A 521 -6.08 -8.42 -9.29
CA SER A 521 -5.67 -7.67 -10.47
C SER A 521 -6.69 -7.82 -11.59
N ASP A 522 -7.06 -6.70 -12.22
CA ASP A 522 -7.91 -6.70 -13.39
C ASP A 522 -7.06 -6.95 -14.64
N PHE A 523 -6.74 -8.21 -14.85
CA PHE A 523 -5.94 -8.66 -15.99
C PHE A 523 -6.69 -8.59 -17.33
N THR A 524 -7.98 -8.24 -17.33
CA THR A 524 -8.85 -8.23 -18.52
C THR A 524 -8.78 -9.52 -19.35
N PRO A 525 -9.02 -10.72 -18.74
CA PRO A 525 -8.83 -12.00 -19.41
C PRO A 525 -9.86 -12.24 -20.51
N VAL A 526 -9.57 -13.22 -21.40
CA VAL A 526 -10.51 -13.68 -22.43
C VAL A 526 -10.88 -12.58 -23.45
N VAL A 527 -9.89 -11.89 -23.97
CA VAL A 527 -10.07 -11.02 -25.13
C VAL A 527 -9.99 -11.89 -26.40
N ILE A 528 -11.08 -11.95 -27.12
CA ILE A 528 -11.12 -12.61 -28.45
C ILE A 528 -11.12 -11.49 -29.49
N PRO A 529 -9.98 -11.17 -30.10
CA PRO A 529 -9.93 -10.17 -31.16
C PRO A 529 -10.66 -10.69 -32.39
N TYR A 530 -11.45 -9.84 -33.01
CA TYR A 530 -12.03 -10.10 -34.33
C TYR A 530 -10.97 -9.91 -35.42
#